data_a25f1954f8202fc9119492fa039e2fb6
#
_entry.id   a25f1954f8202fc9119492fa039e2fb6
#
_cell.length_a   1.000
_cell.length_b   1.000
_cell.length_c   1.000
_cell.angle_alpha   90.00
_cell.angle_beta   90.00
_cell.angle_gamma   90.00
#
_symmetry.space_group_name_H-M   'P 1'
#
loop_
_entity.id
_entity.type
_entity.pdbx_description
1 polymer ?
#
loop_
_entity_poly.entity_id
_entity_poly.type
_entity_poly.pdbx_seq_one_letter_code
_entity_poly.pdbx_strand_id
1 'polypeptide(L)'
;VAKLILKSKHRVLCGDCTIKENVDRLMDGQKADMVFTDPPYGMALDTDYEKITDPKNAMHRKAGKDLCLGKKYNKVIGDDTEFIGKFILEFFPNCQEIFLWGADYYIETLERTHENLGSWVVWDKITTAAGVVSEGAGKMFGSQFELCWSKNKHKREIVRLFHKGFTSVDNSEKVHPTQKPVQLGEWFINRWGKDKQNTVDIFLGSGSTLIACEKTGRKCFGMEIDPHYCTVICQRYIDYVGTDENVFINRGGKKIKWQDLKK
;
A
#
# COMPACT_ATOMS: atom_id res chain seq x y z
N VAL A 1 14.62 -9.37 13.90
CA VAL A 1 14.08 -8.72 12.70
C VAL A 1 14.53 -9.49 11.48
N ALA A 2 13.60 -10.10 10.74
CA ALA A 2 13.91 -10.83 9.52
C ALA A 2 13.96 -9.85 8.35
N LYS A 3 15.06 -9.84 7.58
CA LYS A 3 15.16 -9.10 6.31
C LYS A 3 14.87 -10.08 5.18
N LEU A 4 13.80 -9.85 4.44
CA LEU A 4 13.51 -10.57 3.22
C LEU A 4 14.33 -9.95 2.09
N ILE A 5 15.08 -10.74 1.34
CA ILE A 5 15.79 -10.29 0.15
C ILE A 5 15.20 -11.06 -1.03
N LEU A 6 14.44 -10.37 -1.83
CA LEU A 6 14.06 -10.84 -3.15
C LEU A 6 15.28 -10.62 -4.07
N LYS A 7 15.83 -11.67 -4.65
CA LYS A 7 17.12 -11.60 -5.36
C LYS A 7 17.08 -10.74 -6.62
N SER A 8 15.88 -10.45 -7.15
CA SER A 8 15.79 -9.73 -8.43
C SER A 8 16.11 -8.24 -8.29
N LYS A 9 15.35 -7.52 -7.47
CA LYS A 9 15.45 -6.05 -7.37
C LYS A 9 14.93 -5.53 -6.04
N HIS A 10 13.96 -6.23 -5.43
CA HIS A 10 13.19 -5.73 -4.31
C HIS A 10 13.78 -6.11 -2.97
N ARG A 11 13.47 -5.32 -1.96
CA ARG A 11 13.78 -5.60 -0.57
C ARG A 11 12.53 -5.40 0.27
N VAL A 12 12.26 -6.32 1.17
CA VAL A 12 11.21 -6.19 2.18
C VAL A 12 11.83 -6.41 3.56
N LEU A 13 11.55 -5.52 4.50
CA LEU A 13 11.98 -5.62 5.89
C LEU A 13 10.74 -5.77 6.78
N CYS A 14 10.72 -6.81 7.61
CA CYS A 14 9.74 -6.92 8.68
C CYS A 14 10.24 -6.09 9.87
N GLY A 15 9.53 -5.01 10.20
CA GLY A 15 9.95 -4.12 11.29
C GLY A 15 9.14 -2.83 11.36
N ASP A 16 9.38 -2.08 12.42
CA ASP A 16 8.79 -0.78 12.68
C ASP A 16 9.51 0.29 11.88
N CYS A 17 8.79 1.00 11.02
CA CYS A 17 9.32 2.05 10.14
C CYS A 17 9.51 3.40 10.84
N THR A 18 8.99 3.58 12.05
CA THR A 18 9.25 4.78 12.86
C THR A 18 10.68 4.78 13.43
N ILE A 19 11.34 3.62 13.41
CA ILE A 19 12.72 3.45 13.86
C ILE A 19 13.65 3.67 12.66
N LYS A 20 14.42 4.79 12.69
CA LYS A 20 15.32 5.21 11.61
C LYS A 20 16.30 4.11 11.17
N GLU A 21 16.86 3.39 12.13
CA GLU A 21 17.82 2.31 11.91
C GLU A 21 17.22 1.17 11.07
N ASN A 22 15.91 0.91 11.21
CA ASN A 22 15.23 -0.08 10.38
C ASN A 22 15.12 0.40 8.93
N VAL A 23 14.81 1.68 8.74
CA VAL A 23 14.75 2.28 7.39
C VAL A 23 16.14 2.29 6.76
N ASP A 24 17.18 2.64 7.51
CA ASP A 24 18.56 2.62 7.02
C ASP A 24 19.01 1.20 6.62
N ARG A 25 18.60 0.19 7.38
CA ARG A 25 18.86 -1.23 7.03
C ARG A 25 18.09 -1.67 5.79
N LEU A 26 16.85 -1.20 5.60
CA LEU A 26 16.07 -1.46 4.40
C LEU A 26 16.81 -0.89 3.19
N MET A 27 17.16 0.39 3.27
CA MET A 27 17.77 1.13 2.17
C MET A 27 19.21 0.67 1.88
N ASP A 28 19.98 0.29 2.92
CA ASP A 28 21.37 -0.24 2.78
C ASP A 28 22.21 0.66 1.86
N GLY A 29 22.25 1.96 2.16
CA GLY A 29 22.96 2.99 1.43
C GLY A 29 22.33 3.41 0.08
N GLN A 30 21.23 2.81 -0.32
CA GLN A 30 20.50 3.24 -1.53
C GLN A 30 19.69 4.50 -1.25
N LYS A 31 19.54 5.35 -2.29
CA LYS A 31 18.69 6.54 -2.21
C LYS A 31 17.27 6.20 -2.64
N ALA A 32 16.29 6.80 -1.96
CA ALA A 32 14.91 6.80 -2.42
C ALA A 32 14.75 7.79 -3.56
N ASP A 33 14.25 7.33 -4.70
CA ASP A 33 13.89 8.18 -5.82
C ASP A 33 12.42 8.59 -5.75
N MET A 34 11.57 7.73 -5.20
CA MET A 34 10.17 7.95 -4.94
C MET A 34 9.77 7.29 -3.62
N VAL A 35 8.98 7.98 -2.81
CA VAL A 35 8.23 7.39 -1.68
C VAL A 35 6.76 7.38 -2.07
N PHE A 36 6.13 6.22 -2.02
CA PHE A 36 4.71 6.04 -2.29
C PHE A 36 4.16 5.12 -1.21
N THR A 37 3.43 5.68 -0.24
CA THR A 37 3.11 4.95 0.97
C THR A 37 1.76 5.34 1.57
N ASP A 38 1.14 4.39 2.27
CA ASP A 38 -0.21 4.48 2.85
C ASP A 38 -0.15 4.14 4.34
N PRO A 39 0.17 5.11 5.21
CA PRO A 39 0.26 4.89 6.65
C PRO A 39 -1.12 4.62 7.27
N PRO A 40 -1.19 4.09 8.49
CA PRO A 40 -2.42 4.07 9.27
C PRO A 40 -2.86 5.51 9.59
N TYR A 41 -4.19 5.77 9.57
CA TYR A 41 -4.71 7.15 9.75
C TYR A 41 -5.12 7.46 11.18
N GLY A 42 -5.03 6.50 12.11
CA GLY A 42 -5.51 6.66 13.47
C GLY A 42 -7.02 6.58 13.61
N MET A 43 -7.69 5.90 12.70
CA MET A 43 -9.16 5.80 12.64
C MET A 43 -9.74 4.64 13.44
N ALA A 44 -8.88 3.77 14.01
CA ALA A 44 -9.27 2.51 14.67
C ALA A 44 -10.22 1.66 13.81
N LEU A 45 -9.87 1.46 12.55
CA LEU A 45 -10.69 0.80 11.54
C LEU A 45 -11.18 -0.58 12.02
N ASP A 46 -12.50 -0.80 12.01
CA ASP A 46 -13.06 -2.14 12.23
C ASP A 46 -12.76 -3.02 11.02
N THR A 47 -11.90 -4.01 11.23
CA THR A 47 -11.44 -4.96 10.19
C THR A 47 -12.28 -6.24 10.16
N ASP A 48 -13.35 -6.32 10.95
CA ASP A 48 -14.29 -7.46 10.98
C ASP A 48 -15.45 -7.23 10.00
N TYR A 49 -15.21 -7.55 8.74
CA TYR A 49 -16.22 -7.43 7.69
C TYR A 49 -17.24 -8.59 7.69
N GLU A 50 -17.08 -9.62 8.52
CA GLU A 50 -18.09 -10.70 8.67
C GLU A 50 -19.41 -10.14 9.18
N LYS A 51 -19.36 -9.14 10.07
CA LYS A 51 -20.54 -8.46 10.62
C LYS A 51 -21.35 -7.72 9.56
N ILE A 52 -20.72 -7.25 8.50
CA ILE A 52 -21.36 -6.47 7.43
C ILE A 52 -22.16 -7.39 6.49
N THR A 53 -21.76 -8.66 6.41
CA THR A 53 -22.35 -9.66 5.52
C THR A 53 -23.36 -10.56 6.23
N ASP A 54 -23.73 -10.28 7.50
CA ASP A 54 -24.74 -11.04 8.22
C ASP A 54 -26.06 -11.07 7.42
N PRO A 55 -26.59 -12.28 7.08
CA PRO A 55 -27.84 -12.43 6.34
C PRO A 55 -29.05 -11.79 7.02
N LYS A 56 -28.95 -11.45 8.32
CA LYS A 56 -29.98 -10.73 9.07
C LYS A 56 -30.01 -9.22 8.73
N ASN A 57 -28.95 -8.68 8.16
CA ASN A 57 -28.92 -7.29 7.68
C ASN A 57 -29.64 -7.19 6.34
N ALA A 58 -30.87 -6.70 6.35
CA ALA A 58 -31.84 -6.70 5.25
C ALA A 58 -31.39 -5.99 3.95
N MET A 59 -30.27 -5.29 3.94
CA MET A 59 -29.75 -4.57 2.77
C MET A 59 -29.27 -5.48 1.63
N HIS A 60 -28.96 -6.73 1.91
CA HIS A 60 -28.32 -7.65 0.94
C HIS A 60 -29.27 -8.67 0.28
N ARG A 61 -30.55 -8.71 0.67
CA ARG A 61 -31.52 -9.71 0.19
C ARG A 61 -31.93 -9.60 -1.29
N LYS A 62 -31.58 -8.54 -1.99
CA LYS A 62 -32.06 -8.30 -3.37
C LYS A 62 -31.12 -8.71 -4.50
N ALA A 63 -29.92 -9.20 -4.21
CA ALA A 63 -28.90 -9.39 -5.26
C ALA A 63 -28.74 -10.84 -5.78
N GLY A 64 -29.39 -11.84 -5.20
CA GLY A 64 -29.52 -13.20 -5.78
C GLY A 64 -28.24 -13.91 -6.26
N LYS A 65 -27.05 -13.48 -5.84
CA LYS A 65 -25.77 -14.11 -6.13
C LYS A 65 -25.01 -14.32 -4.82
N ASP A 66 -24.26 -15.41 -4.73
CA ASP A 66 -23.41 -15.75 -3.62
C ASP A 66 -22.61 -14.52 -3.17
N LEU A 67 -23.06 -13.91 -2.09
CA LEU A 67 -22.35 -12.82 -1.44
C LEU A 67 -21.03 -13.41 -0.94
N CYS A 68 -19.92 -12.88 -1.43
CA CYS A 68 -18.64 -13.10 -0.78
C CYS A 68 -18.82 -12.72 0.69
N LEU A 69 -18.86 -13.73 1.57
CA LEU A 69 -18.85 -13.53 3.01
C LEU A 69 -17.65 -12.65 3.32
N GLY A 70 -17.87 -11.52 3.99
CA GLY A 70 -16.78 -10.65 4.40
C GLY A 70 -15.80 -11.47 5.22
N LYS A 71 -14.51 -11.19 5.04
CA LYS A 71 -13.45 -11.82 5.83
C LYS A 71 -13.16 -10.98 7.04
N LYS A 72 -12.76 -11.62 8.12
CA LYS A 72 -12.14 -10.95 9.25
C LYS A 72 -10.63 -10.86 8.99
N TYR A 73 -10.10 -9.65 9.07
CA TYR A 73 -8.66 -9.38 8.96
C TYR A 73 -8.07 -9.05 10.32
N ASN A 74 -6.74 -9.18 10.44
CA ASN A 74 -6.03 -8.66 11.60
C ASN A 74 -6.24 -7.14 11.68
N LYS A 75 -6.27 -6.60 12.90
CA LYS A 75 -6.28 -5.15 13.10
C LYS A 75 -5.06 -4.52 12.44
N VAL A 76 -5.23 -3.33 11.88
CA VAL A 76 -4.10 -2.54 11.37
C VAL A 76 -3.31 -2.03 12.56
N ILE A 77 -2.04 -2.39 12.64
CA ILE A 77 -1.15 -1.98 13.74
C ILE A 77 -0.90 -0.48 13.63
N GLY A 78 -1.10 0.24 14.73
CA GLY A 78 -0.90 1.70 14.81
C GLY A 78 -2.08 2.54 14.29
N ASP A 79 -3.21 1.92 13.92
CA ASP A 79 -4.40 2.66 13.48
C ASP A 79 -5.32 3.11 14.63
N ASP A 80 -4.94 2.81 15.86
CA ASP A 80 -5.64 3.21 17.08
C ASP A 80 -4.97 4.41 17.81
N THR A 81 -3.94 4.99 17.21
CA THR A 81 -3.19 6.13 17.74
C THR A 81 -3.02 7.20 16.67
N GLU A 82 -2.86 8.46 17.09
CA GLU A 82 -2.59 9.56 16.18
C GLU A 82 -1.31 9.29 15.38
N PHE A 83 -1.40 9.41 14.06
CA PHE A 83 -0.25 9.23 13.18
C PHE A 83 0.53 10.54 13.02
N ILE A 84 1.83 10.49 13.31
CA ILE A 84 2.74 11.63 13.17
C ILE A 84 3.60 11.44 11.93
N GLY A 85 3.19 12.06 10.82
CA GLY A 85 3.78 11.82 9.50
C GLY A 85 5.14 12.47 9.22
N LYS A 86 5.59 13.44 10.04
CA LYS A 86 6.81 14.22 9.78
C LYS A 86 8.08 13.38 9.60
N PHE A 87 8.19 12.25 10.33
CA PHE A 87 9.38 11.39 10.25
C PHE A 87 9.64 10.88 8.81
N ILE A 88 8.60 10.74 7.99
CA ILE A 88 8.76 10.31 6.59
C ILE A 88 9.57 11.36 5.82
N LEU A 89 9.26 12.65 6.02
CA LEU A 89 10.00 13.74 5.38
C LEU A 89 11.44 13.84 5.92
N GLU A 90 11.63 13.60 7.22
CA GLU A 90 12.93 13.60 7.88
C GLU A 90 13.82 12.43 7.42
N PHE A 91 13.24 11.23 7.22
CA PHE A 91 14.00 10.05 6.79
C PHE A 91 14.38 10.08 5.31
N PHE A 92 13.59 10.81 4.50
CA PHE A 92 13.81 10.94 3.06
C PHE A 92 13.94 12.40 2.62
N PRO A 93 14.87 13.19 3.23
CA PRO A 93 14.93 14.66 3.01
C PRO A 93 15.25 15.01 1.56
N ASN A 94 16.07 14.19 0.90
CA ASN A 94 16.50 14.40 -0.49
C ASN A 94 15.55 13.81 -1.53
N CYS A 95 14.50 13.09 -1.11
CA CYS A 95 13.48 12.58 -2.01
C CYS A 95 12.46 13.68 -2.32
N GLN A 96 12.33 14.03 -3.59
CA GLN A 96 11.35 15.04 -4.03
C GLN A 96 9.97 14.42 -4.27
N GLU A 97 9.92 13.21 -4.80
CA GLU A 97 8.70 12.50 -5.14
C GLU A 97 8.22 11.69 -3.93
N ILE A 98 7.57 12.35 -2.96
CA ILE A 98 6.95 11.72 -1.79
C ILE A 98 5.45 11.86 -1.92
N PHE A 99 4.75 10.72 -1.94
CA PHE A 99 3.31 10.59 -2.05
C PHE A 99 2.76 9.89 -0.81
N LEU A 100 1.88 10.58 -0.08
CA LEU A 100 1.31 10.12 1.18
C LEU A 100 -0.20 10.01 1.07
N TRP A 101 -0.73 8.79 1.15
CA TRP A 101 -2.16 8.53 1.14
C TRP A 101 -2.80 8.91 2.48
N GLY A 102 -4.06 9.36 2.42
CA GLY A 102 -4.82 9.75 3.62
C GLY A 102 -4.20 10.93 4.38
N ALA A 103 -3.34 11.71 3.73
CA ALA A 103 -2.65 12.82 4.40
C ALA A 103 -3.60 13.91 4.91
N ASP A 104 -4.83 13.96 4.42
CA ASP A 104 -5.88 14.82 4.94
C ASP A 104 -6.22 14.53 6.41
N TYR A 105 -5.99 13.32 6.91
CA TYR A 105 -6.18 12.95 8.32
C TYR A 105 -5.03 13.42 9.23
N TYR A 106 -3.82 13.58 8.69
CA TYR A 106 -2.61 13.88 9.50
C TYR A 106 -1.73 15.00 8.91
N ILE A 107 -2.28 15.81 8.01
CA ILE A 107 -1.53 16.83 7.26
C ILE A 107 -0.81 17.86 8.16
N GLU A 108 -1.37 18.16 9.33
CA GLU A 108 -0.77 19.09 10.27
C GLU A 108 0.49 18.54 10.93
N THR A 109 0.59 17.21 11.04
CA THR A 109 1.77 16.54 11.62
C THR A 109 2.96 16.47 10.67
N LEU A 110 2.80 16.87 9.40
CA LEU A 110 3.87 16.91 8.41
C LEU A 110 4.81 18.10 8.57
N GLU A 111 4.48 19.07 9.43
CA GLU A 111 5.27 20.31 9.64
C GLU A 111 5.64 20.99 8.31
N ARG A 112 4.64 21.19 7.45
CA ARG A 112 4.85 21.79 6.12
C ARG A 112 5.29 23.25 6.23
N THR A 113 6.22 23.63 5.35
CA THR A 113 6.65 25.02 5.16
C THR A 113 5.99 25.62 3.93
N HIS A 114 6.11 26.94 3.74
CA HIS A 114 5.68 27.61 2.50
C HIS A 114 6.36 27.04 1.25
N GLU A 115 7.55 26.49 1.38
CA GLU A 115 8.32 25.92 0.28
C GLU A 115 7.84 24.52 -0.12
N ASN A 116 7.24 23.78 0.81
CA ASN A 116 6.78 22.42 0.58
C ASN A 116 5.28 22.22 0.88
N LEU A 117 4.43 23.17 0.53
CA LEU A 117 2.97 23.01 0.64
C LEU A 117 2.45 21.83 -0.18
N GLY A 118 3.23 21.42 -1.18
CA GLY A 118 2.91 20.27 -2.03
C GLY A 118 1.70 20.46 -2.91
N SER A 119 1.12 19.35 -3.31
CA SER A 119 -0.14 19.30 -4.06
C SER A 119 -0.94 18.04 -3.72
N TRP A 120 -2.17 18.00 -4.23
CA TRP A 120 -3.07 16.89 -3.98
C TRP A 120 -3.40 16.16 -5.26
N VAL A 121 -3.47 14.85 -5.16
CA VAL A 121 -4.00 13.93 -6.18
C VAL A 121 -5.22 13.25 -5.60
N VAL A 122 -6.29 13.18 -6.38
CA VAL A 122 -7.53 12.50 -5.99
C VAL A 122 -7.58 11.14 -6.66
N TRP A 123 -7.83 10.10 -5.90
CA TRP A 123 -8.23 8.82 -6.46
C TRP A 123 -9.76 8.72 -6.43
N ASP A 124 -10.38 8.83 -7.59
CA ASP A 124 -11.80 8.62 -7.79
C ASP A 124 -12.07 7.11 -7.92
N LYS A 125 -12.77 6.56 -6.94
CA LYS A 125 -13.05 5.12 -6.80
C LYS A 125 -14.35 4.69 -7.48
N ILE A 126 -15.18 5.62 -7.89
CA ILE A 126 -16.53 5.36 -8.39
C ILE A 126 -16.66 5.52 -9.91
N THR A 127 -15.68 6.17 -10.54
CA THR A 127 -15.69 6.37 -11.99
C THR A 127 -14.80 5.32 -12.68
N THR A 128 -15.35 4.68 -13.70
CA THR A 128 -14.60 3.73 -14.53
C THR A 128 -13.57 4.44 -15.40
N ALA A 129 -12.61 3.70 -15.97
CA ALA A 129 -11.64 4.25 -16.92
C ALA A 129 -12.33 4.88 -18.17
N ALA A 130 -13.54 4.44 -18.53
CA ALA A 130 -14.34 5.01 -19.59
C ALA A 130 -15.10 6.29 -19.18
N GLY A 131 -14.91 6.79 -17.94
CA GLY A 131 -15.57 8.01 -17.46
C GLY A 131 -17.01 7.80 -17.00
N VAL A 132 -17.47 6.56 -16.87
CA VAL A 132 -18.83 6.24 -16.43
C VAL A 132 -18.85 6.11 -14.92
N VAL A 133 -19.70 6.87 -14.24
CA VAL A 133 -19.96 6.73 -12.80
C VAL A 133 -20.76 5.45 -12.58
N SER A 134 -20.30 4.60 -11.65
CA SER A 134 -20.99 3.35 -11.34
C SER A 134 -22.37 3.62 -10.73
N GLU A 135 -23.41 3.01 -11.27
CA GLU A 135 -24.71 2.99 -10.64
C GLU A 135 -24.61 2.41 -9.22
N GLY A 136 -25.19 3.12 -8.24
CA GLY A 136 -25.10 2.72 -6.84
C GLY A 136 -23.81 3.13 -6.13
N ALA A 137 -22.96 3.95 -6.76
CA ALA A 137 -21.76 4.50 -6.12
C ALA A 137 -22.04 5.19 -4.78
N GLY A 138 -23.18 5.87 -4.65
CA GLY A 138 -23.62 6.48 -3.38
C GLY A 138 -24.05 5.47 -2.30
N LYS A 139 -24.13 4.18 -2.62
CA LYS A 139 -24.46 3.09 -1.68
C LYS A 139 -23.24 2.23 -1.34
N MET A 140 -22.04 2.64 -1.77
CA MET A 140 -20.81 1.91 -1.45
C MET A 140 -20.41 2.12 0.00
N PHE A 141 -19.92 1.05 0.61
CA PHE A 141 -19.23 1.15 1.89
C PHE A 141 -17.88 1.85 1.68
N GLY A 142 -17.60 2.86 2.52
CA GLY A 142 -16.38 3.64 2.46
C GLY A 142 -16.48 4.88 1.56
N SER A 143 -15.39 5.64 1.51
CA SER A 143 -15.30 6.89 0.78
C SER A 143 -15.33 6.68 -0.74
N GLN A 144 -15.96 7.60 -1.47
CA GLN A 144 -16.03 7.60 -2.93
C GLN A 144 -14.70 7.98 -3.58
N PHE A 145 -13.84 8.65 -2.84
CA PHE A 145 -12.49 9.04 -3.28
C PHE A 145 -11.52 8.97 -2.10
N GLU A 146 -10.25 8.97 -2.41
CA GLU A 146 -9.18 9.12 -1.44
C GLU A 146 -8.22 10.20 -1.89
N LEU A 147 -7.55 10.84 -0.92
CA LEU A 147 -6.61 11.92 -1.16
C LEU A 147 -5.18 11.44 -0.95
N CYS A 148 -4.32 11.83 -1.87
CA CYS A 148 -2.88 11.64 -1.76
C CYS A 148 -2.19 13.00 -1.79
N TRP A 149 -1.43 13.30 -0.76
CA TRP A 149 -0.58 14.49 -0.75
C TRP A 149 0.78 14.18 -1.40
N SER A 150 1.28 15.13 -2.17
CA SER A 150 2.59 15.08 -2.81
C SER A 150 3.48 16.19 -2.26
N LYS A 151 4.70 15.85 -1.80
CA LYS A 151 5.70 16.84 -1.36
C LYS A 151 6.07 17.81 -2.49
N ASN A 152 6.29 17.27 -3.69
CA ASN A 152 6.58 18.08 -4.87
C ASN A 152 5.28 18.72 -5.39
N LYS A 153 5.40 19.92 -5.94
CA LYS A 153 4.27 20.66 -6.50
C LYS A 153 3.95 20.16 -7.90
N HIS A 154 2.93 19.33 -8.01
CA HIS A 154 2.41 18.82 -9.27
C HIS A 154 1.14 19.54 -9.71
N LYS A 155 0.81 19.40 -10.99
CA LYS A 155 -0.52 19.73 -11.47
C LYS A 155 -1.54 18.86 -10.72
N ARG A 156 -2.65 19.45 -10.29
CA ARG A 156 -3.73 18.70 -9.64
C ARG A 156 -4.31 17.68 -10.62
N GLU A 157 -4.36 16.42 -10.22
CA GLU A 157 -4.81 15.33 -11.08
C GLU A 157 -5.84 14.44 -10.36
N ILE A 158 -6.65 13.78 -11.16
CA ILE A 158 -7.62 12.78 -10.70
C ILE A 158 -7.28 11.46 -11.37
N VAL A 159 -6.97 10.46 -10.55
CA VAL A 159 -6.83 9.07 -10.99
C VAL A 159 -8.21 8.43 -10.94
N ARG A 160 -8.72 7.99 -12.08
CA ARG A 160 -9.99 7.26 -12.17
C ARG A 160 -9.71 5.78 -12.27
N LEU A 161 -9.88 5.10 -11.15
CA LEU A 161 -9.69 3.67 -11.05
C LEU A 161 -10.80 3.10 -10.18
N PHE A 162 -11.78 2.49 -10.82
CA PHE A 162 -12.94 1.93 -10.16
C PHE A 162 -12.55 0.86 -9.15
N HIS A 163 -13.03 1.00 -7.90
CA HIS A 163 -12.71 0.07 -6.83
C HIS A 163 -13.86 -0.06 -5.83
N LYS A 164 -14.48 -1.21 -5.79
CA LYS A 164 -15.64 -1.49 -4.89
C LYS A 164 -15.26 -1.90 -3.45
N GLY A 165 -14.04 -1.70 -3.02
CA GLY A 165 -13.62 -2.09 -1.68
C GLY A 165 -13.47 -3.61 -1.48
N PHE A 166 -14.48 -4.40 -1.84
CA PHE A 166 -14.47 -5.87 -1.69
C PHE A 166 -14.07 -6.62 -2.98
N THR A 167 -14.21 -5.98 -4.14
CA THR A 167 -13.80 -6.56 -5.42
C THR A 167 -12.70 -5.70 -6.00
N SER A 168 -11.52 -6.28 -6.20
CA SER A 168 -10.43 -5.61 -6.91
C SER A 168 -10.69 -5.58 -8.42
N VAL A 169 -10.22 -4.52 -9.08
CA VAL A 169 -10.32 -4.38 -10.55
C VAL A 169 -9.56 -5.49 -11.29
N ASP A 170 -8.57 -6.07 -10.63
CA ASP A 170 -7.68 -7.10 -11.16
C ASP A 170 -8.11 -8.54 -10.81
N ASN A 171 -9.33 -8.72 -10.26
CA ASN A 171 -9.81 -10.00 -9.74
C ASN A 171 -8.88 -10.67 -8.72
N SER A 172 -7.88 -9.96 -8.20
CA SER A 172 -7.03 -10.49 -7.15
C SER A 172 -7.80 -10.59 -5.84
N GLU A 173 -7.55 -11.66 -5.10
CA GLU A 173 -8.17 -11.83 -3.79
C GLU A 173 -7.71 -10.70 -2.84
N LYS A 174 -8.66 -10.07 -2.15
CA LYS A 174 -8.35 -9.10 -1.11
C LYS A 174 -7.78 -9.85 0.10
N VAL A 175 -6.51 -9.59 0.42
CA VAL A 175 -5.78 -10.24 1.51
C VAL A 175 -5.44 -9.29 2.66
N HIS A 176 -5.73 -7.99 2.50
CA HIS A 176 -5.50 -6.96 3.51
C HIS A 176 -6.71 -6.00 3.58
N PRO A 177 -7.13 -5.52 4.77
CA PRO A 177 -8.35 -4.72 4.93
C PRO A 177 -8.32 -3.40 4.13
N THR A 178 -7.16 -2.77 4.01
CA THR A 178 -6.96 -1.50 3.29
C THR A 178 -6.17 -1.68 1.99
N GLN A 179 -6.22 -2.87 1.38
CA GLN A 179 -5.46 -3.17 0.16
C GLN A 179 -5.77 -2.18 -0.97
N LYS A 180 -4.75 -1.45 -1.41
CA LYS A 180 -4.81 -0.60 -2.60
C LYS A 180 -4.66 -1.44 -3.88
N PRO A 181 -5.30 -1.05 -5.01
CA PRO A 181 -5.09 -1.70 -6.30
C PRO A 181 -3.64 -1.54 -6.78
N VAL A 182 -3.09 -2.58 -7.39
CA VAL A 182 -1.74 -2.54 -8.00
C VAL A 182 -1.67 -1.45 -9.08
N GLN A 183 -2.72 -1.31 -9.89
CA GLN A 183 -2.82 -0.32 -10.96
C GLN A 183 -2.69 1.14 -10.46
N LEU A 184 -3.06 1.39 -9.20
CA LEU A 184 -2.87 2.71 -8.60
C LEU A 184 -1.39 3.04 -8.45
N GLY A 185 -0.60 2.11 -7.90
CA GLY A 185 0.85 2.25 -7.82
C GLY A 185 1.51 2.36 -9.21
N GLU A 186 1.07 1.53 -10.18
CA GLU A 186 1.54 1.61 -11.56
C GLU A 186 1.31 3.00 -12.17
N TRP A 187 0.14 3.58 -11.93
CA TRP A 187 -0.21 4.90 -12.44
C TRP A 187 0.75 5.98 -11.89
N PHE A 188 0.99 5.99 -10.58
CA PHE A 188 1.91 6.95 -9.93
C PHE A 188 3.35 6.77 -10.42
N ILE A 189 3.84 5.52 -10.49
CA ILE A 189 5.19 5.21 -10.95
C ILE A 189 5.37 5.64 -12.41
N ASN A 190 4.42 5.36 -13.29
CA ASN A 190 4.51 5.75 -14.69
C ASN A 190 4.37 7.26 -14.89
N ARG A 191 3.63 7.95 -14.03
CA ARG A 191 3.37 9.39 -14.14
C ARG A 191 4.56 10.23 -13.68
N TRP A 192 5.15 9.88 -12.54
CA TRP A 192 6.20 10.69 -11.90
C TRP A 192 7.51 9.93 -11.67
N GLY A 193 7.53 8.63 -11.86
CA GLY A 193 8.70 7.79 -11.64
C GLY A 193 9.57 7.55 -12.89
N LYS A 194 9.50 8.37 -13.94
CA LYS A 194 10.13 8.11 -15.26
C LYS A 194 11.58 7.58 -15.17
N ASP A 195 12.46 8.36 -14.54
CA ASP A 195 13.86 8.02 -14.35
C ASP A 195 14.16 7.50 -12.93
N LYS A 196 13.11 7.32 -12.12
CA LYS A 196 13.18 6.92 -10.73
C LYS A 196 13.22 5.39 -10.65
N GLN A 197 14.32 4.86 -10.11
CA GLN A 197 14.54 3.40 -10.04
C GLN A 197 14.09 2.81 -8.71
N ASN A 198 14.28 3.54 -7.60
CA ASN A 198 14.05 3.05 -6.26
C ASN A 198 12.77 3.65 -5.68
N THR A 199 11.72 2.86 -5.62
CA THR A 199 10.45 3.22 -4.97
C THR A 199 10.45 2.66 -3.56
N VAL A 200 10.08 3.49 -2.59
CA VAL A 200 9.99 3.13 -1.18
C VAL A 200 8.55 3.13 -0.72
N ASP A 201 8.16 2.07 0.00
CA ASP A 201 6.88 1.97 0.69
C ASP A 201 7.11 1.38 2.08
N ILE A 202 7.04 2.23 3.09
CA ILE A 202 7.33 1.82 4.48
C ILE A 202 6.11 1.34 5.25
N PHE A 203 4.92 1.30 4.60
CA PHE A 203 3.67 0.70 5.09
C PHE A 203 3.12 -0.24 4.02
N LEU A 204 3.89 -1.29 3.68
CA LEU A 204 3.71 -2.09 2.47
C LEU A 204 2.41 -2.91 2.46
N GLY A 205 1.83 -3.20 3.64
CA GLY A 205 0.56 -3.92 3.79
C GLY A 205 0.57 -5.26 3.06
N SER A 206 -0.26 -5.37 2.01
CA SER A 206 -0.33 -6.58 1.19
C SER A 206 0.71 -6.65 0.04
N GLY A 207 1.57 -5.63 -0.14
CA GLY A 207 2.60 -5.61 -1.18
C GLY A 207 2.14 -5.12 -2.55
N SER A 208 1.06 -4.37 -2.63
CA SER A 208 0.58 -3.85 -3.94
C SER A 208 1.62 -2.98 -4.63
N THR A 209 2.32 -2.13 -3.87
CA THR A 209 3.42 -1.29 -4.38
C THR A 209 4.59 -2.13 -4.91
N LEU A 210 4.91 -3.26 -4.25
CA LEU A 210 5.97 -4.16 -4.72
C LEU A 210 5.63 -4.75 -6.08
N ILE A 211 4.39 -5.22 -6.26
CA ILE A 211 3.94 -5.78 -7.55
C ILE A 211 3.90 -4.69 -8.62
N ALA A 212 3.45 -3.47 -8.28
CA ALA A 212 3.49 -2.34 -9.21
C ALA A 212 4.92 -2.02 -9.67
N CYS A 213 5.89 -2.06 -8.75
CA CYS A 213 7.31 -1.88 -9.07
C CYS A 213 7.84 -2.99 -9.99
N GLU A 214 7.49 -4.27 -9.73
CA GLU A 214 7.89 -5.38 -10.61
C GLU A 214 7.34 -5.18 -12.02
N LYS A 215 6.04 -4.88 -12.16
CA LYS A 215 5.37 -4.63 -13.45
C LYS A 215 5.99 -3.47 -14.24
N THR A 216 6.45 -2.45 -13.54
CA THR A 216 7.01 -1.24 -14.16
C THR A 216 8.53 -1.26 -14.27
N GLY A 217 9.19 -2.38 -13.89
CA GLY A 217 10.64 -2.53 -13.95
C GLY A 217 11.41 -1.71 -12.90
N ARG A 218 10.76 -1.29 -11.82
CA ARG A 218 11.36 -0.51 -10.72
C ARG A 218 11.78 -1.43 -9.57
N LYS A 219 12.62 -0.90 -8.66
CA LYS A 219 12.97 -1.57 -7.41
C LYS A 219 12.05 -1.10 -6.30
N CYS A 220 11.53 -2.03 -5.51
CA CYS A 220 10.76 -1.73 -4.32
C CYS A 220 11.62 -1.95 -3.07
N PHE A 221 11.64 -0.96 -2.19
CA PHE A 221 12.15 -1.05 -0.83
C PHE A 221 10.95 -0.91 0.10
N GLY A 222 10.44 -2.04 0.59
CA GLY A 222 9.22 -2.10 1.37
C GLY A 222 9.45 -2.46 2.82
N MET A 223 8.62 -1.91 3.71
CA MET A 223 8.60 -2.30 5.12
C MET A 223 7.18 -2.63 5.56
N GLU A 224 7.07 -3.66 6.38
CA GLU A 224 5.81 -4.10 6.97
C GLU A 224 6.07 -4.53 8.41
N ILE A 225 5.23 -4.08 9.33
CA ILE A 225 5.41 -4.36 10.75
C ILE A 225 4.87 -5.76 11.13
N ASP A 226 3.78 -6.20 10.48
CA ASP A 226 3.16 -7.49 10.77
C ASP A 226 3.88 -8.63 10.03
N PRO A 227 4.49 -9.61 10.76
CA PRO A 227 5.13 -10.77 10.15
C PRO A 227 4.18 -11.61 9.27
N HIS A 228 2.88 -11.63 9.60
CA HIS A 228 1.88 -12.30 8.79
C HIS A 228 1.80 -11.67 7.40
N TYR A 229 1.66 -10.34 7.34
CA TYR A 229 1.61 -9.65 6.05
C TYR A 229 2.93 -9.69 5.31
N CYS A 230 4.08 -9.75 6.00
CA CYS A 230 5.36 -10.03 5.33
C CYS A 230 5.33 -11.38 4.58
N THR A 231 4.69 -12.41 5.17
CA THR A 231 4.50 -13.71 4.49
C THR A 231 3.54 -13.60 3.30
N VAL A 232 2.45 -12.86 3.46
CA VAL A 232 1.48 -12.58 2.38
C VAL A 232 2.16 -11.86 1.21
N ILE A 233 2.98 -10.85 1.47
CA ILE A 233 3.76 -10.13 0.44
C ILE A 233 4.61 -11.09 -0.38
N CYS A 234 5.33 -11.98 0.29
CA CYS A 234 6.18 -12.94 -0.40
C CYS A 234 5.39 -13.89 -1.28
N GLN A 235 4.29 -14.43 -0.76
CA GLN A 235 3.46 -15.36 -1.50
C GLN A 235 2.85 -14.66 -2.72
N ARG A 236 2.28 -13.46 -2.55
CA ARG A 236 1.72 -12.69 -3.68
C ARG A 236 2.76 -12.36 -4.75
N TYR A 237 3.99 -12.04 -4.33
CA TYR A 237 5.08 -11.81 -5.28
C TYR A 237 5.41 -13.09 -6.05
N ILE A 238 5.54 -14.23 -5.37
CA ILE A 238 5.79 -15.54 -5.99
C ILE A 238 4.69 -15.91 -6.98
N ASP A 239 3.43 -15.75 -6.56
CA ASP A 239 2.27 -16.03 -7.40
C ASP A 239 2.26 -15.15 -8.66
N TYR A 240 2.68 -13.89 -8.51
CA TYR A 240 2.77 -12.96 -9.63
C TYR A 240 3.90 -13.29 -10.61
N VAL A 241 5.11 -13.63 -10.11
CA VAL A 241 6.27 -13.92 -10.98
C VAL A 241 6.32 -15.38 -11.43
N GLY A 242 5.51 -16.27 -10.84
CA GLY A 242 5.40 -17.68 -11.18
C GLY A 242 6.58 -18.56 -10.70
N THR A 243 7.47 -18.04 -9.87
CA THR A 243 8.62 -18.79 -9.32
C THR A 243 9.08 -18.24 -7.98
N ASP A 244 9.57 -19.12 -7.11
CA ASP A 244 10.17 -18.76 -5.82
C ASP A 244 11.71 -18.91 -5.78
N GLU A 245 12.32 -19.28 -6.91
CA GLU A 245 13.78 -19.52 -6.98
C GLU A 245 14.65 -18.37 -6.49
N ASN A 246 14.15 -17.14 -6.69
CA ASN A 246 14.86 -15.91 -6.34
C ASN A 246 14.34 -15.24 -5.08
N VAL A 247 13.53 -15.95 -4.28
CA VAL A 247 12.99 -15.46 -3.02
C VAL A 247 13.78 -16.03 -1.85
N PHE A 248 14.31 -15.14 -1.01
CA PHE A 248 15.16 -15.52 0.12
C PHE A 248 14.79 -14.70 1.36
N ILE A 249 14.88 -15.32 2.51
CA ILE A 249 14.81 -14.65 3.80
C ILE A 249 16.22 -14.53 4.40
N ASN A 250 16.57 -13.34 4.87
CA ASN A 250 17.75 -13.13 5.68
C ASN A 250 17.35 -13.03 7.15
N ARG A 251 17.71 -14.02 7.95
CA ARG A 251 17.45 -14.05 9.39
C ARG A 251 18.77 -14.21 10.14
N GLY A 252 19.17 -13.18 10.92
CA GLY A 252 20.42 -13.22 11.69
C GLY A 252 21.66 -13.37 10.82
N GLY A 253 21.71 -12.76 9.62
CA GLY A 253 22.83 -12.87 8.68
C GLY A 253 22.81 -14.14 7.82
N LYS A 254 21.96 -15.10 8.11
CA LYS A 254 21.79 -16.32 7.30
C LYS A 254 20.75 -16.12 6.21
N LYS A 255 21.14 -16.46 4.99
CA LYS A 255 20.27 -16.43 3.82
C LYS A 255 19.60 -17.78 3.64
N ILE A 256 18.26 -17.83 3.72
CA ILE A 256 17.45 -19.04 3.64
C ILE A 256 16.56 -18.92 2.41
N LYS A 257 16.49 -19.94 1.58
CA LYS A 257 15.55 -19.96 0.45
C LYS A 257 14.12 -20.07 0.97
N TRP A 258 13.16 -19.43 0.28
CA TRP A 258 11.74 -19.54 0.62
C TRP A 258 11.25 -21.00 0.66
N GLN A 259 11.68 -21.79 -0.31
CA GLN A 259 11.36 -23.22 -0.42
C GLN A 259 11.73 -24.03 0.83
N ASP A 260 12.82 -23.64 1.52
CA ASP A 260 13.33 -24.35 2.68
C ASP A 260 12.57 -24.04 3.99
N LEU A 261 11.69 -23.02 3.96
CA LEU A 261 10.84 -22.66 5.09
C LEU A 261 9.52 -23.44 5.12
N LYS A 262 9.14 -24.06 4.02
CA LYS A 262 7.91 -24.86 3.90
C LYS A 262 8.11 -26.31 4.32
N LYS A 263 9.34 -26.69 4.69
CA LYS A 263 9.71 -28.00 5.23
C LYS A 263 9.66 -27.95 6.76
#